data_ee30ebe71e598816c84fb3c1d5801023
#
_entry.id   ee30ebe71e598816c84fb3c1d5801023
#
_cell.length_a   1.000
_cell.length_b   1.000
_cell.length_c   1.000
_cell.angle_alpha   90.00
_cell.angle_beta   90.00
_cell.angle_gamma   90.00
#
_symmetry.space_group_name_H-M   'P 1'
#
loop_
_entity.id
_entity.type
_entity.pdbx_description
1 polymer ?
#
loop_
_entity_poly.entity_id
_entity_poly.type
_entity_poly.pdbx_seq_one_letter_code
_entity_poly.pdbx_strand_id
1 'polypeptide(L)'
;EGLTKILAQTKPGGIVALPGNAGGNKISTNVMPFVIRGIKLWGIDSSGASVKRKEFVWNEASKLIDFSLIDNSIKEVSLKELLEIFPRILKGELSGRIVVNPNK
;
A
#
# COMPACT_ATOMS: atom_id res chain seq x y z
N GLU A 1 -8.42 -9.86 9.90
CA GLU A 1 -9.76 -9.19 9.89
C GLU A 1 -9.95 -8.23 8.71
N GLY A 2 -8.97 -7.38 8.38
CA GLY A 2 -9.13 -6.35 7.34
C GLY A 2 -9.43 -6.91 5.95
N LEU A 3 -8.68 -7.91 5.48
CA LEU A 3 -8.86 -8.46 4.14
C LEU A 3 -10.23 -9.10 3.94
N THR A 4 -10.74 -9.81 4.96
CA THR A 4 -12.08 -10.42 4.88
C THR A 4 -13.17 -9.38 4.70
N LYS A 5 -13.07 -8.24 5.39
CA LYS A 5 -14.00 -7.11 5.23
C LYS A 5 -13.89 -6.49 3.83
N ILE A 6 -12.67 -6.29 3.33
CA ILE A 6 -12.43 -5.75 1.97
C ILE A 6 -13.06 -6.67 0.92
N LEU A 7 -12.83 -7.97 1.00
CA LEU A 7 -13.43 -8.95 0.09
C LEU A 7 -14.97 -8.90 0.14
N ALA A 8 -15.55 -8.75 1.35
CA ALA A 8 -16.99 -8.65 1.51
C ALA A 8 -17.59 -7.36 0.88
N GLN A 9 -16.84 -6.28 0.84
CA GLN A 9 -17.26 -4.98 0.30
C GLN A 9 -16.92 -4.79 -1.18
N THR A 10 -16.05 -5.62 -1.75
CA THR A 10 -15.64 -5.51 -3.14
C THR A 10 -16.81 -5.83 -4.07
N LYS A 11 -17.04 -4.99 -5.07
CA LYS A 11 -18.10 -5.19 -6.06
C LYS A 11 -17.87 -6.45 -6.89
N PRO A 12 -18.94 -7.07 -7.46
CA PRO A 12 -18.80 -8.22 -8.34
C PRO A 12 -17.79 -7.99 -9.48
N GLY A 13 -16.96 -8.99 -9.77
CA GLY A 13 -15.89 -8.92 -10.76
C GLY A 13 -14.67 -8.10 -10.34
N GLY A 14 -14.70 -7.49 -9.14
CA GLY A 14 -13.62 -6.63 -8.66
C GLY A 14 -12.32 -7.38 -8.35
N ILE A 15 -11.23 -6.63 -8.26
CA ILE A 15 -9.89 -7.15 -7.95
C ILE A 15 -9.40 -6.52 -6.64
N VAL A 16 -8.92 -7.35 -5.74
CA VAL A 16 -8.22 -6.94 -4.52
C VAL A 16 -6.73 -7.25 -4.70
N ALA A 17 -5.90 -6.22 -4.77
CA ALA A 17 -4.46 -6.36 -4.89
C ALA A 17 -3.79 -6.50 -3.51
N LEU A 18 -2.87 -7.44 -3.37
CA LEU A 18 -2.07 -7.69 -2.17
C LEU A 18 -0.59 -7.34 -2.46
N PRO A 19 -0.15 -6.12 -2.16
CA PRO A 19 1.24 -5.70 -2.41
C PRO A 19 2.19 -5.99 -1.24
N GLY A 20 1.70 -6.48 -0.11
CA GLY A 20 2.52 -6.73 1.08
C GLY A 20 1.78 -7.41 2.21
N ASN A 21 2.48 -7.62 3.32
CA ASN A 21 2.03 -8.41 4.45
C ASN A 21 2.30 -7.75 5.82
N ALA A 22 2.30 -6.41 5.88
CA ALA A 22 2.59 -5.67 7.12
C ALA A 22 1.67 -6.05 8.31
N GLY A 23 0.45 -6.49 8.03
CA GLY A 23 -0.50 -6.98 9.04
C GLY A 23 -0.40 -8.49 9.34
N GLY A 24 0.61 -9.18 8.80
CA GLY A 24 0.82 -10.63 8.95
C GLY A 24 0.71 -11.39 7.63
N ASN A 25 1.10 -12.65 7.65
CA ASN A 25 1.21 -13.50 6.45
C ASN A 25 0.08 -14.56 6.34
N LYS A 26 -0.88 -14.54 7.25
CA LYS A 26 -2.01 -15.47 7.26
C LYS A 26 -3.27 -14.80 6.76
N ILE A 27 -4.02 -15.51 5.92
CA ILE A 27 -5.32 -15.08 5.43
C ILE A 27 -6.37 -16.04 5.98
N SER A 28 -7.40 -15.50 6.64
CA SER A 28 -8.60 -16.25 7.01
C SER A 28 -9.79 -15.68 6.24
N THR A 29 -10.30 -16.46 5.29
CA THR A 29 -11.45 -16.07 4.47
C THR A 29 -12.21 -17.34 4.02
N ASN A 30 -13.37 -17.16 3.41
CA ASN A 30 -14.12 -18.23 2.77
C ASN A 30 -14.18 -18.05 1.26
N VAL A 31 -14.66 -19.03 0.54
CA VAL A 31 -14.70 -19.03 -0.92
C VAL A 31 -15.84 -18.21 -1.52
N MET A 32 -16.81 -17.79 -0.72
CA MET A 32 -18.04 -17.15 -1.22
C MET A 32 -17.81 -15.88 -2.03
N PRO A 33 -16.94 -14.93 -1.63
CA PRO A 33 -16.66 -13.75 -2.45
C PRO A 33 -16.14 -14.10 -3.84
N PHE A 34 -15.36 -15.15 -3.95
CA PHE A 34 -14.75 -15.59 -5.21
C PHE A 34 -15.78 -16.29 -6.11
N VAL A 35 -16.53 -17.24 -5.55
CA VAL A 35 -17.47 -18.07 -6.33
C VAL A 35 -18.71 -17.30 -6.75
N ILE A 36 -19.38 -16.59 -5.81
CA ILE A 36 -20.66 -15.93 -6.10
C ILE A 36 -20.47 -14.60 -6.83
N ARG A 37 -19.40 -13.85 -6.50
CA ARG A 37 -19.19 -12.51 -7.06
C ARG A 37 -18.01 -12.40 -8.03
N GLY A 38 -17.30 -13.50 -8.29
CA GLY A 38 -16.17 -13.51 -9.21
C GLY A 38 -15.03 -12.58 -8.82
N ILE A 39 -14.86 -12.29 -7.52
CA ILE A 39 -13.79 -11.43 -7.03
C ILE A 39 -12.44 -12.10 -7.23
N LYS A 40 -11.42 -11.33 -7.58
CA LYS A 40 -10.05 -11.81 -7.72
C LYS A 40 -9.20 -11.27 -6.57
N LEU A 41 -8.41 -12.15 -5.96
CA LEU A 41 -7.34 -11.77 -5.03
C LEU A 41 -6.01 -11.91 -5.76
N TRP A 42 -5.30 -10.79 -5.95
CA TRP A 42 -4.11 -10.75 -6.80
C TRP A 42 -2.88 -10.35 -5.99
N GLY A 43 -1.92 -11.28 -5.85
CA GLY A 43 -0.63 -11.00 -5.26
C GLY A 43 0.23 -10.13 -6.18
N ILE A 44 0.86 -9.10 -5.62
CA ILE A 44 1.77 -8.19 -6.32
C ILE A 44 3.18 -8.40 -5.78
N ASP A 45 4.02 -9.10 -6.53
CA ASP A 45 5.44 -9.21 -6.22
C ASP A 45 6.19 -7.97 -6.73
N SER A 46 6.20 -6.92 -5.90
CA SER A 46 6.89 -5.67 -6.23
C SER A 46 8.41 -5.78 -6.04
N SER A 47 8.91 -6.68 -5.20
CA SER A 47 10.34 -6.86 -4.95
C SER A 47 11.01 -7.62 -6.08
N GLY A 48 10.40 -8.71 -6.56
CA GLY A 48 10.90 -9.53 -7.66
C GLY A 48 10.73 -8.92 -9.06
N ALA A 49 9.98 -7.83 -9.19
CA ALA A 49 9.77 -7.18 -10.47
C ALA A 49 11.09 -6.65 -11.06
N SER A 50 11.33 -6.91 -12.37
CA SER A 50 12.51 -6.40 -13.07
C SER A 50 12.54 -4.87 -13.12
N VAL A 51 13.73 -4.28 -13.26
CA VAL A 51 13.92 -2.82 -13.40
C VAL A 51 13.05 -2.27 -14.52
N LYS A 52 13.09 -2.92 -15.70
CA LYS A 52 12.26 -2.53 -16.86
C LYS A 52 10.76 -2.51 -16.54
N ARG A 53 10.28 -3.49 -15.76
CA ARG A 53 8.88 -3.52 -15.33
C ARG A 53 8.56 -2.38 -14.37
N LYS A 54 9.47 -2.10 -13.43
CA LYS A 54 9.32 -0.98 -12.48
C LYS A 54 9.29 0.36 -13.21
N GLU A 55 10.20 0.59 -14.14
CA GLU A 55 10.23 1.81 -14.97
C GLU A 55 8.92 2.00 -15.75
N PHE A 56 8.43 0.95 -16.40
CA PHE A 56 7.16 1.00 -17.11
C PHE A 56 6.01 1.38 -16.17
N VAL A 57 5.90 0.70 -15.01
CA VAL A 57 4.81 0.97 -14.04
C VAL A 57 4.89 2.39 -13.50
N TRP A 58 6.09 2.90 -13.17
CA TRP A 58 6.26 4.27 -12.70
C TRP A 58 5.92 5.30 -13.78
N ASN A 59 6.30 5.07 -15.02
CA ASN A 59 5.95 5.94 -16.13
C ASN A 59 4.43 6.00 -16.36
N GLU A 60 3.73 4.88 -16.24
CA GLU A 60 2.27 4.88 -16.36
C GLU A 60 1.61 5.52 -15.12
N ALA A 61 2.07 5.20 -13.91
CA ALA A 61 1.55 5.76 -12.68
C ALA A 61 1.70 7.30 -12.65
N SER A 62 2.84 7.85 -13.10
CA SER A 62 3.09 9.29 -13.12
C SER A 62 2.12 10.08 -13.99
N LYS A 63 1.52 9.43 -14.99
CA LYS A 63 0.49 10.06 -15.85
C LYS A 63 -0.90 10.08 -15.21
N LEU A 64 -1.14 9.19 -14.25
CA LEU A 64 -2.45 8.96 -13.63
C LEU A 64 -2.56 9.56 -12.23
N ILE A 65 -1.44 9.79 -11.55
CA ILE A 65 -1.41 10.31 -10.18
C ILE A 65 -1.54 11.82 -10.22
N ASP A 66 -2.57 12.34 -9.56
CA ASP A 66 -2.63 13.76 -9.21
C ASP A 66 -1.82 14.00 -7.94
N PHE A 67 -0.61 14.52 -8.10
CA PHE A 67 0.32 14.76 -6.99
C PHE A 67 -0.22 15.79 -5.99
N SER A 68 -1.06 16.72 -6.41
CA SER A 68 -1.67 17.70 -5.51
C SER A 68 -2.53 17.05 -4.42
N LEU A 69 -3.12 15.89 -4.71
CA LEU A 69 -3.93 15.14 -3.75
C LEU A 69 -3.10 14.43 -2.66
N ILE A 70 -1.84 14.17 -2.93
CA ILE A 70 -0.95 13.44 -2.00
C ILE A 70 0.03 14.33 -1.26
N ASP A 71 0.27 15.57 -1.71
CA ASP A 71 1.21 16.51 -1.08
C ASP A 71 0.90 16.73 0.39
N ASN A 72 -0.37 16.85 0.75
CA ASN A 72 -0.81 17.00 2.15
C ASN A 72 -0.55 15.76 3.02
N SER A 73 -0.25 14.60 2.42
CA SER A 73 0.09 13.36 3.12
C SER A 73 1.59 13.17 3.31
N ILE A 74 2.42 14.08 2.80
CA ILE A 74 3.88 14.03 2.89
C ILE A 74 4.34 14.98 3.99
N LYS A 75 5.13 14.46 4.93
CA LYS A 75 5.79 15.25 5.97
C LYS A 75 7.29 15.14 5.82
N GLU A 76 7.97 16.25 5.58
CA GLU A 76 9.42 16.32 5.53
C GLU A 76 10.01 16.57 6.93
N VAL A 77 11.00 15.78 7.30
CA VAL A 77 11.67 15.82 8.60
C VAL A 77 13.18 15.77 8.46
N SER A 78 13.89 16.25 9.48
CA SER A 78 15.35 16.12 9.59
C SER A 78 15.75 14.75 10.12
N LEU A 79 17.05 14.43 10.03
CA LEU A 79 17.61 13.21 10.65
C LEU A 79 17.41 13.17 12.16
N LYS A 80 17.47 14.31 12.84
CA LYS A 80 17.32 14.40 14.31
C LYS A 80 15.91 14.02 14.76
N GLU A 81 14.89 14.38 13.98
CA GLU A 81 13.48 14.08 14.29
C GLU A 81 13.14 12.59 14.14
N LEU A 82 13.98 11.80 13.46
CA LEU A 82 13.73 10.36 13.28
C LEU A 82 13.63 9.59 14.58
N LEU A 83 14.40 9.96 15.60
CA LEU A 83 14.40 9.26 16.90
C LEU A 83 13.02 9.35 17.58
N GLU A 84 12.29 10.43 17.38
CA GLU A 84 10.93 10.60 17.90
C GLU A 84 9.87 9.94 16.98
N ILE A 85 10.17 9.84 15.69
CA ILE A 85 9.24 9.34 14.67
C ILE A 85 9.19 7.81 14.65
N PHE A 86 10.33 7.12 14.79
CA PHE A 86 10.38 5.66 14.71
C PHE A 86 9.44 4.93 15.67
N PRO A 87 9.36 5.28 16.96
CA PRO A 87 8.40 4.63 17.86
C PRO A 87 6.95 4.81 17.42
N ARG A 88 6.61 5.95 16.82
CA ARG A 88 5.26 6.25 16.35
C ARG A 88 4.90 5.47 15.09
N ILE A 89 5.88 5.27 14.19
CA ILE A 89 5.69 4.40 13.01
C ILE A 89 5.39 2.97 13.46
N LEU A 90 6.18 2.44 14.41
CA LEU A 90 6.00 1.08 14.91
C LEU A 90 4.65 0.86 15.60
N LYS A 91 4.09 1.90 16.20
CA LYS A 91 2.75 1.88 16.81
C LYS A 91 1.61 2.11 15.81
N GLY A 92 1.92 2.42 14.55
CA GLY A 92 0.91 2.76 13.54
C GLY A 92 0.19 4.09 13.80
N GLU A 93 0.83 5.01 14.51
CA GLU A 93 0.25 6.32 14.88
C GLU A 93 0.38 7.36 13.77
N LEU A 94 1.15 7.07 12.72
CA LEU A 94 1.42 7.99 11.62
C LEU A 94 0.72 7.53 10.34
N SER A 95 0.11 8.47 9.65
CA SER A 95 -0.44 8.26 8.31
C SER A 95 0.37 9.04 7.27
N GLY A 96 0.26 8.64 6.00
CA GLY A 96 0.97 9.28 4.90
C GLY A 96 2.42 8.82 4.76
N ARG A 97 3.29 9.72 4.31
CA ARG A 97 4.71 9.46 4.03
C ARG A 97 5.60 10.42 4.80
N ILE A 98 6.59 9.88 5.48
CA ILE A 98 7.68 10.67 6.07
C ILE A 98 8.86 10.65 5.08
N VAL A 99 9.30 11.82 4.67
CA VAL A 99 10.48 12.03 3.82
C VAL A 99 11.57 12.65 4.68
N VAL A 100 12.74 12.05 4.68
CA VAL A 100 13.88 12.54 5.45
C VAL A 100 14.74 13.42 4.58
N ASN A 101 14.92 14.68 4.98
CA ASN A 101 15.86 15.58 4.35
C ASN A 101 17.14 15.64 5.21
N PRO A 102 18.27 15.07 4.74
CA PRO A 102 19.50 15.05 5.51
C PRO A 102 20.16 16.43 5.66
N ASN A 103 19.71 17.41 4.89
CA ASN A 103 20.25 18.78 4.90
C ASN A 103 19.42 19.76 5.74
N LYS A 104 18.38 19.27 6.42
CA LYS A 104 17.48 20.05 7.26
C LYS A 104 17.88 20.00 8.73
#